data_4b72ac24a24ebaf27dbd203bc7b27ab0
#
_entry.id   4b72ac24a24ebaf27dbd203bc7b27ab0
#
_cell.length_a   1.000
_cell.length_b   1.000
_cell.length_c   1.000
_cell.angle_alpha   90.00
_cell.angle_beta   90.00
_cell.angle_gamma   90.00
#
_symmetry.space_group_name_H-M   'P 1'
#
loop_
_entity.id
_entity.type
_entity.pdbx_description
1 polymer ?
#
loop_
_entity_poly.entity_id
_entity_poly.type
_entity_poly.pdbx_seq_one_letter_code
_entity_poly.pdbx_strand_id
1 'polypeptide(L)'
;MPFRGAWGKAEQGLAYVRYRVGRLVETVRPTPIYAQPHRYSPILYPQVQARFYLIMTQQRGAWCAVLMSNGGVGWVPRAVLKPTPYDVVYTLPRGADPAHVTRLAMRYLGVRYRWGGNDPRSGLDCSGFVQLIYAQMGIRLPRRARDQAKVGIPITRIEDLRPGDRLYFAIKGKEIDHTGLYIGDGYFIHSVRSRGGVYIDHLSHPTYRRSLVAARR
;
A
#
# COMPACT_ATOMS: atom_id res chain seq x y z
N MET A 1 -4.81 -17.75 -16.61
CA MET A 1 -5.87 -18.40 -15.80
C MET A 1 -6.24 -17.42 -14.70
N PRO A 2 -7.52 -17.11 -14.49
CA PRO A 2 -7.93 -16.21 -13.41
C PRO A 2 -7.70 -16.90 -12.06
N PHE A 3 -7.28 -16.11 -11.07
CA PHE A 3 -7.18 -16.53 -9.67
C PHE A 3 -8.54 -17.09 -9.20
N ARG A 4 -8.60 -18.36 -8.83
CA ARG A 4 -9.80 -18.98 -8.27
C ARG A 4 -9.77 -18.83 -6.75
N GLY A 5 -10.80 -18.25 -6.17
CA GLY A 5 -11.01 -18.22 -4.73
C GLY A 5 -11.60 -19.55 -4.24
N ALA A 6 -11.00 -20.14 -3.22
CA ALA A 6 -11.61 -21.12 -2.34
C ALA A 6 -11.03 -20.94 -0.94
N TRP A 7 -11.90 -20.88 0.07
CA TRP A 7 -11.53 -20.75 1.47
C TRP A 7 -10.84 -22.04 1.95
N GLY A 8 -9.57 -21.95 2.33
CA GLY A 8 -8.79 -23.06 2.88
C GLY A 8 -8.44 -22.80 4.36
N LYS A 9 -8.46 -23.89 5.14
CA LYS A 9 -8.23 -23.91 6.61
C LYS A 9 -6.87 -23.31 6.96
N ALA A 10 -6.85 -22.52 8.05
CA ALA A 10 -5.62 -22.00 8.66
C ALA A 10 -4.65 -23.13 9.03
N GLU A 11 -3.39 -23.01 8.61
CA GLU A 11 -2.32 -23.88 9.07
C GLU A 11 -2.08 -23.68 10.57
N GLN A 12 -2.16 -24.77 11.32
CA GLN A 12 -1.85 -24.81 12.75
C GLN A 12 -0.34 -24.57 12.96
N GLY A 13 0.01 -23.58 13.79
CA GLY A 13 1.35 -23.49 14.36
C GLY A 13 2.12 -22.19 14.18
N LEU A 14 1.67 -21.23 13.39
CA LEU A 14 2.35 -19.93 13.27
C LEU A 14 1.77 -18.92 14.27
N ALA A 15 2.59 -18.46 15.21
CA ALA A 15 2.24 -17.32 16.04
C ALA A 15 2.16 -16.06 15.17
N TYR A 16 1.03 -15.36 15.22
CA TYR A 16 0.81 -14.12 14.49
C TYR A 16 1.01 -12.91 15.40
N VAL A 17 1.57 -11.84 14.84
CA VAL A 17 1.67 -10.55 15.51
C VAL A 17 0.69 -9.59 14.83
N ARG A 18 -0.11 -8.91 15.65
CA ARG A 18 -1.06 -7.88 15.18
C ARG A 18 -0.40 -6.51 15.23
N TYR A 19 -0.43 -5.81 14.14
CA TYR A 19 0.05 -4.43 14.03
C TYR A 19 -1.12 -3.49 13.85
N ARG A 20 -1.24 -2.52 14.76
CA ARG A 20 -2.28 -1.51 14.68
C ARG A 20 -1.90 -0.46 13.62
N VAL A 21 -2.75 -0.27 12.62
CA VAL A 21 -2.64 0.80 11.61
C VAL A 21 -3.21 2.09 12.17
N GLY A 22 -4.38 2.01 12.77
CA GLY A 22 -5.08 3.15 13.35
C GLY A 22 -6.48 2.75 13.82
N ARG A 23 -7.27 3.75 14.21
CA ARG A 23 -8.66 3.58 14.59
C ARG A 23 -9.57 3.87 13.41
N LEU A 24 -10.58 3.03 13.20
CA LEU A 24 -11.65 3.32 12.27
C LEU A 24 -12.51 4.45 12.85
N VAL A 25 -12.74 5.50 12.06
CA VAL A 25 -13.57 6.65 12.43
C VAL A 25 -14.55 6.95 11.31
N GLU A 26 -15.74 7.43 11.67
CA GLU A 26 -16.80 7.82 10.75
C GLU A 26 -16.87 9.34 10.65
N THR A 27 -17.00 9.88 9.45
CA THR A 27 -17.28 11.31 9.24
C THR A 27 -18.74 11.63 9.57
N VAL A 28 -19.01 12.58 10.44
CA VAL A 28 -20.39 12.96 10.81
C VAL A 28 -20.98 14.05 9.91
N ARG A 29 -20.14 14.73 9.15
CA ARG A 29 -20.53 15.73 8.13
C ARG A 29 -19.46 15.80 7.03
N PRO A 30 -19.82 16.32 5.83
CA PRO A 30 -18.83 16.52 4.76
C PRO A 30 -17.66 17.40 5.25
N THR A 31 -16.45 17.00 4.85
CA THR A 31 -15.23 17.70 5.27
C THR A 31 -14.13 17.55 4.22
N PRO A 32 -13.31 18.60 3.98
CA PRO A 32 -12.09 18.48 3.21
C PRO A 32 -11.00 17.75 4.02
N ILE A 33 -10.03 17.19 3.31
CA ILE A 33 -8.78 16.68 3.89
C ILE A 33 -7.67 17.70 3.58
N TYR A 34 -6.98 18.15 4.61
CA TYR A 34 -5.93 19.15 4.52
C TYR A 34 -4.53 18.51 4.54
N ALA A 35 -3.55 19.19 3.95
CA ALA A 35 -2.16 18.76 3.98
C ALA A 35 -1.51 18.89 5.38
N GLN A 36 -1.95 19.85 6.18
CA GLN A 36 -1.43 20.10 7.52
C GLN A 36 -2.59 20.36 8.51
N PRO A 37 -2.37 20.24 9.83
CA PRO A 37 -3.42 20.36 10.84
C PRO A 37 -3.84 21.82 11.12
N HIS A 38 -4.22 22.55 10.10
CA HIS A 38 -4.81 23.88 10.21
C HIS A 38 -5.67 24.23 8.98
N ARG A 39 -6.68 25.08 9.16
CA ARG A 39 -7.71 25.39 8.16
C ARG A 39 -7.23 26.15 6.90
N TYR A 40 -6.07 26.77 6.98
CA TYR A 40 -5.46 27.50 5.85
C TYR A 40 -4.47 26.65 5.07
N SER A 41 -4.30 25.38 5.42
CA SER A 41 -3.46 24.45 4.71
C SER A 41 -4.05 24.09 3.35
N PRO A 42 -3.21 23.77 2.35
CA PRO A 42 -3.69 23.24 1.09
C PRO A 42 -4.63 22.04 1.29
N ILE A 43 -5.68 22.00 0.48
CA ILE A 43 -6.64 20.90 0.49
C ILE A 43 -6.12 19.78 -0.40
N LEU A 44 -5.90 18.60 0.18
CA LEU A 44 -5.49 17.39 -0.55
C LEU A 44 -6.67 16.69 -1.19
N TYR A 45 -7.83 16.74 -0.54
CA TYR A 45 -9.07 16.17 -1.03
C TYR A 45 -10.23 17.12 -0.69
N PRO A 46 -11.01 17.57 -1.68
CA PRO A 46 -11.94 18.69 -1.48
C PRO A 46 -13.10 18.36 -0.55
N GLN A 47 -13.63 17.12 -0.60
CA GLN A 47 -14.78 16.77 0.20
C GLN A 47 -14.92 15.26 0.40
N VAL A 48 -14.76 14.79 1.63
CA VAL A 48 -15.21 13.48 2.09
C VAL A 48 -16.66 13.63 2.56
N GLN A 49 -17.55 12.74 2.11
CA GLN A 49 -18.96 12.77 2.47
C GLN A 49 -19.19 12.39 3.95
N ALA A 50 -20.35 12.76 4.51
CA ALA A 50 -20.78 12.23 5.79
C ALA A 50 -20.97 10.71 5.73
N ARG A 51 -20.85 10.04 6.88
CA ARG A 51 -20.93 8.57 7.03
C ARG A 51 -19.88 7.80 6.23
N PHE A 52 -18.75 8.44 5.94
CA PHE A 52 -17.61 7.80 5.30
C PHE A 52 -16.62 7.33 6.37
N TYR A 53 -16.03 6.16 6.17
CA TYR A 53 -15.05 5.60 7.11
C TYR A 53 -13.63 5.98 6.71
N LEU A 54 -12.88 6.48 7.68
CA LEU A 54 -11.46 6.83 7.54
C LEU A 54 -10.64 6.07 8.61
N ILE A 55 -9.36 5.88 8.34
CA ILE A 55 -8.42 5.31 9.31
C ILE A 55 -7.67 6.46 9.97
N MET A 56 -7.98 6.76 11.22
CA MET A 56 -7.28 7.74 12.02
C MET A 56 -5.98 7.13 12.58
N THR A 57 -4.85 7.69 12.19
CA THR A 57 -3.52 7.20 12.60
C THR A 57 -2.95 7.97 13.79
N GLN A 58 -3.30 9.24 13.92
CA GLN A 58 -2.77 10.14 14.96
C GLN A 58 -3.79 11.23 15.30
N GLN A 59 -3.70 11.75 16.51
CA GLN A 59 -4.41 12.98 16.94
C GLN A 59 -3.39 14.03 17.37
N ARG A 60 -3.59 15.26 16.91
CA ARG A 60 -2.79 16.43 17.29
C ARG A 60 -3.74 17.60 17.61
N GLY A 61 -3.98 17.84 18.89
CA GLY A 61 -4.95 18.85 19.34
C GLY A 61 -6.35 18.61 18.77
N ALA A 62 -6.89 19.61 18.09
CA ALA A 62 -8.20 19.58 17.45
C ALA A 62 -8.21 18.89 16.06
N TRP A 63 -7.10 18.30 15.64
CA TRP A 63 -6.94 17.68 14.33
C TRP A 63 -6.59 16.21 14.43
N CYS A 64 -7.08 15.43 13.47
CA CYS A 64 -6.77 14.02 13.33
C CYS A 64 -6.11 13.77 11.99
N ALA A 65 -4.99 13.05 12.02
CA ALA A 65 -4.35 12.51 10.83
C ALA A 65 -5.13 11.29 10.35
N VAL A 66 -5.48 11.26 9.08
CA VAL A 66 -6.20 10.16 8.44
C VAL A 66 -5.39 9.61 7.26
N LEU A 67 -5.42 8.30 7.13
CA LEU A 67 -4.77 7.62 6.01
C LEU A 67 -5.61 7.84 4.75
N MET A 68 -4.98 8.34 3.70
CA MET A 68 -5.60 8.57 2.40
C MET A 68 -5.42 7.34 1.50
N SER A 69 -6.29 7.21 0.50
CA SER A 69 -6.24 6.11 -0.48
C SER A 69 -4.94 6.05 -1.32
N ASN A 70 -4.19 7.16 -1.37
CA ASN A 70 -2.86 7.23 -1.98
C ASN A 70 -1.74 6.86 -0.99
N GLY A 71 -2.08 6.43 0.25
CA GLY A 71 -1.15 6.10 1.33
C GLY A 71 -0.51 7.30 2.01
N GLY A 72 -0.79 8.49 1.53
CA GLY A 72 -0.43 9.71 2.23
C GLY A 72 -1.26 9.92 3.49
N VAL A 73 -0.83 10.83 4.33
CA VAL A 73 -1.57 11.28 5.51
C VAL A 73 -2.13 12.66 5.23
N GLY A 74 -3.43 12.80 5.43
CA GLY A 74 -4.09 14.09 5.44
C GLY A 74 -4.67 14.40 6.81
N TRP A 75 -5.15 15.62 7.01
CA TRP A 75 -5.65 16.10 8.29
C TRP A 75 -7.10 16.52 8.18
N VAL A 76 -7.90 16.12 9.15
CA VAL A 76 -9.30 16.55 9.29
C VAL A 76 -9.56 17.07 10.70
N PRO A 77 -10.49 18.02 10.90
CA PRO A 77 -10.86 18.44 12.24
C PRO A 77 -11.43 17.29 13.05
N ARG A 78 -11.00 17.12 14.29
CA ARG A 78 -11.54 16.08 15.19
C ARG A 78 -13.07 16.15 15.35
N ALA A 79 -13.62 17.35 15.36
CA ALA A 79 -15.06 17.59 15.54
C ALA A 79 -15.94 16.99 14.43
N VAL A 80 -15.36 16.60 13.29
CA VAL A 80 -16.10 15.97 12.18
C VAL A 80 -15.99 14.45 12.20
N LEU A 81 -15.31 13.87 13.19
CA LEU A 81 -15.06 12.43 13.30
C LEU A 81 -15.76 11.85 14.52
N LYS A 82 -16.47 10.74 14.31
CA LYS A 82 -17.01 9.87 15.34
C LYS A 82 -16.15 8.61 15.43
N PRO A 83 -15.45 8.37 16.56
CA PRO A 83 -14.69 7.11 16.73
C PRO A 83 -15.62 5.90 16.73
N THR A 84 -15.17 4.82 16.10
CA THR A 84 -15.79 3.50 16.22
C THR A 84 -15.03 2.67 17.28
N PRO A 85 -15.60 1.56 17.77
CA PRO A 85 -14.89 0.65 18.67
C PRO A 85 -13.79 -0.16 17.97
N TYR A 86 -13.62 -0.02 16.66
CA TYR A 86 -12.75 -0.88 15.85
C TYR A 86 -11.39 -0.24 15.61
N ASP A 87 -10.33 -0.99 15.87
CA ASP A 87 -8.99 -0.71 15.38
C ASP A 87 -8.77 -1.44 14.05
N VAL A 88 -8.16 -0.74 13.11
CA VAL A 88 -7.68 -1.35 11.88
C VAL A 88 -6.32 -1.96 12.18
N VAL A 89 -6.23 -3.28 12.02
CA VAL A 89 -5.02 -4.06 12.29
C VAL A 89 -4.68 -4.91 11.09
N TYR A 90 -3.40 -5.17 10.87
CA TYR A 90 -2.95 -6.25 10.02
C TYR A 90 -2.22 -7.30 10.84
N THR A 91 -2.30 -8.54 10.42
CA THR A 91 -1.79 -9.69 11.16
C THR A 91 -0.69 -10.38 10.37
N LEU A 92 0.46 -10.63 10.99
CA LEU A 92 1.64 -11.19 10.37
C LEU A 92 2.17 -12.41 11.11
N PRO A 93 2.79 -13.40 10.42
CA PRO A 93 3.52 -14.48 11.06
C PRO A 93 4.70 -13.95 11.87
N ARG A 94 4.94 -14.54 13.03
CA ARG A 94 6.12 -14.27 13.86
C ARG A 94 7.38 -14.69 13.10
N GLY A 95 8.35 -13.77 12.91
CA GLY A 95 9.62 -14.06 12.23
C GLY A 95 9.79 -13.48 10.85
N ALA A 96 8.69 -13.16 10.13
CA ALA A 96 8.76 -12.21 9.03
C ALA A 96 8.42 -10.83 9.60
N ASP A 97 9.30 -9.83 9.46
CA ASP A 97 8.91 -8.44 9.72
C ASP A 97 8.49 -7.75 8.40
N PRO A 98 7.30 -8.02 7.87
CA PRO A 98 6.77 -7.35 6.70
C PRO A 98 6.48 -5.88 7.01
N ALA A 99 6.33 -5.52 8.29
CA ALA A 99 6.32 -4.14 8.73
C ALA A 99 7.64 -3.44 8.37
N HIS A 100 8.75 -4.17 8.38
CA HIS A 100 10.04 -3.62 7.93
C HIS A 100 10.02 -3.28 6.44
N VAL A 101 9.57 -4.20 5.58
CA VAL A 101 9.43 -3.96 4.13
C VAL A 101 8.49 -2.79 3.86
N THR A 102 7.34 -2.77 4.52
CA THR A 102 6.35 -1.69 4.37
C THR A 102 6.93 -0.36 4.86
N ARG A 103 7.58 -0.32 6.03
CA ARG A 103 8.24 0.91 6.54
C ARG A 103 9.33 1.40 5.61
N LEU A 104 10.15 0.51 5.07
CA LEU A 104 11.17 0.87 4.08
C LEU A 104 10.54 1.46 2.84
N ALA A 105 9.52 0.81 2.30
CA ALA A 105 8.81 1.26 1.10
C ALA A 105 8.16 2.64 1.29
N MET A 106 7.52 2.87 2.45
CA MET A 106 6.87 4.13 2.79
C MET A 106 7.81 5.34 2.81
N ARG A 107 9.10 5.15 3.10
CA ARG A 107 10.10 6.23 3.07
C ARG A 107 10.29 6.83 1.68
N TYR A 108 9.87 6.13 0.64
CA TYR A 108 10.04 6.55 -0.75
C TYR A 108 8.75 7.13 -1.36
N LEU A 109 7.68 7.30 -0.58
CA LEU A 109 6.47 7.96 -1.05
C LEU A 109 6.80 9.33 -1.65
N GLY A 110 6.25 9.61 -2.84
CA GLY A 110 6.49 10.85 -3.57
C GLY A 110 7.83 10.93 -4.30
N VAL A 111 8.74 9.95 -4.17
CA VAL A 111 9.95 9.90 -5.00
C VAL A 111 9.55 9.82 -6.46
N ARG A 112 10.13 10.71 -7.29
CA ARG A 112 9.76 10.84 -8.70
C ARG A 112 9.97 9.57 -9.50
N TYR A 113 9.08 9.35 -10.46
CA TYR A 113 9.26 8.30 -11.45
C TYR A 113 10.35 8.67 -12.47
N ARG A 114 11.22 7.71 -12.77
CA ARG A 114 12.15 7.78 -13.88
C ARG A 114 12.23 6.41 -14.55
N TRP A 115 11.97 6.36 -15.84
CA TRP A 115 12.14 5.12 -16.60
C TRP A 115 13.58 4.61 -16.52
N GLY A 116 13.75 3.33 -16.18
CA GLY A 116 15.09 2.76 -15.95
C GLY A 116 15.77 3.20 -14.65
N GLY A 117 15.09 4.00 -13.82
CA GLY A 117 15.65 4.52 -12.58
C GLY A 117 15.70 3.49 -11.45
N ASN A 118 16.78 3.53 -10.68
CA ASN A 118 17.01 2.69 -9.49
C ASN A 118 17.68 3.45 -8.33
N ASP A 119 17.88 4.77 -8.47
CA ASP A 119 18.39 5.65 -7.42
C ASP A 119 17.30 6.65 -7.03
N PRO A 120 16.90 6.70 -5.75
CA PRO A 120 15.83 7.58 -5.29
C PRO A 120 16.15 9.07 -5.51
N ARG A 121 17.42 9.47 -5.55
CA ARG A 121 17.83 10.86 -5.84
C ARG A 121 17.56 11.27 -7.28
N SER A 122 17.67 10.33 -8.21
CA SER A 122 17.44 10.58 -9.64
C SER A 122 16.07 10.13 -10.12
N GLY A 123 15.36 9.27 -9.36
CA GLY A 123 14.06 8.72 -9.62
C GLY A 123 14.06 7.20 -9.77
N LEU A 124 12.91 6.60 -9.54
CA LEU A 124 12.71 5.15 -9.53
C LEU A 124 11.67 4.74 -10.57
N ASP A 125 11.90 3.64 -11.31
CA ASP A 125 10.81 2.93 -11.99
C ASP A 125 10.19 1.87 -11.06
N CYS A 126 9.16 1.16 -11.52
CA CYS A 126 8.43 0.20 -10.72
C CYS A 126 9.32 -0.93 -10.19
N SER A 127 10.12 -1.55 -11.04
CA SER A 127 11.01 -2.66 -10.67
C SER A 127 12.28 -2.19 -9.95
N GLY A 128 12.78 -1.00 -10.24
CA GLY A 128 13.87 -0.36 -9.51
C GLY A 128 13.49 -0.02 -8.08
N PHE A 129 12.25 0.44 -7.85
CA PHE A 129 11.70 0.65 -6.52
C PHE A 129 11.67 -0.66 -5.71
N VAL A 130 11.06 -1.72 -6.27
CA VAL A 130 10.99 -3.03 -5.59
C VAL A 130 12.39 -3.59 -5.33
N GLN A 131 13.30 -3.50 -6.31
CA GLN A 131 14.68 -3.93 -6.18
C GLN A 131 15.42 -3.18 -5.06
N LEU A 132 15.22 -1.87 -4.96
CA LEU A 132 15.83 -1.03 -3.92
C LEU A 132 15.38 -1.46 -2.52
N ILE A 133 14.08 -1.69 -2.32
CA ILE A 133 13.54 -2.11 -1.02
C ILE A 133 14.12 -3.47 -0.61
N TYR A 134 14.12 -4.44 -1.51
CA TYR A 134 14.66 -5.78 -1.23
C TYR A 134 16.17 -5.79 -1.02
N ALA A 135 16.91 -4.93 -1.74
CA ALA A 135 18.36 -4.79 -1.54
C ALA A 135 18.72 -4.30 -0.13
N GLN A 136 17.90 -3.43 0.47
CA GLN A 136 18.09 -2.99 1.87
C GLN A 136 17.86 -4.11 2.89
N MET A 137 17.21 -5.19 2.49
CA MET A 137 17.05 -6.42 3.29
C MET A 137 18.10 -7.49 2.94
N GLY A 138 19.12 -7.15 2.14
CA GLY A 138 20.14 -8.08 1.67
C GLY A 138 19.68 -9.02 0.55
N ILE A 139 18.51 -8.82 -0.02
CA ILE A 139 17.96 -9.68 -1.08
C ILE A 139 18.19 -9.02 -2.44
N ARG A 140 18.92 -9.68 -3.32
CA ARG A 140 19.17 -9.22 -4.69
C ARG A 140 18.09 -9.74 -5.62
N LEU A 141 17.31 -8.83 -6.21
CA LEU A 141 16.30 -9.14 -7.22
C LEU A 141 16.82 -8.80 -8.64
N PRO A 142 16.32 -9.50 -9.68
CA PRO A 142 16.54 -9.11 -11.07
C PRO A 142 16.07 -7.67 -11.35
N ARG A 143 16.64 -7.03 -12.39
CA ARG A 143 16.31 -5.63 -12.71
C ARG A 143 14.89 -5.45 -13.26
N ARG A 144 14.42 -6.36 -14.09
CA ARG A 144 13.13 -6.22 -14.79
C ARG A 144 11.99 -6.88 -14.03
N ALA A 145 10.80 -6.28 -14.01
CA ALA A 145 9.63 -6.82 -13.34
C ALA A 145 9.30 -8.26 -13.76
N ARG A 146 9.35 -8.56 -15.06
CA ARG A 146 9.10 -9.91 -15.60
C ARG A 146 10.10 -10.98 -15.10
N ASP A 147 11.32 -10.57 -14.80
CA ASP A 147 12.34 -11.48 -14.28
C ASP A 147 12.23 -11.61 -12.75
N GLN A 148 11.87 -10.55 -12.05
CA GLN A 148 11.52 -10.61 -10.63
C GLN A 148 10.33 -11.54 -10.37
N ALA A 149 9.38 -11.61 -11.29
CA ALA A 149 8.21 -12.49 -11.18
C ALA A 149 8.55 -13.99 -11.27
N LYS A 150 9.77 -14.35 -11.71
CA LYS A 150 10.22 -15.74 -11.81
C LYS A 150 10.88 -16.24 -10.53
N VAL A 151 11.25 -15.33 -9.59
CA VAL A 151 12.00 -15.69 -8.38
C VAL A 151 11.16 -15.52 -7.12
N GLY A 152 11.34 -16.45 -6.17
CA GLY A 152 10.62 -16.50 -4.90
C GLY A 152 9.44 -17.47 -4.93
N ILE A 153 8.76 -17.57 -3.79
CA ILE A 153 7.63 -18.49 -3.58
C ILE A 153 6.39 -17.91 -4.28
N PRO A 154 5.74 -18.69 -5.18
CA PRO A 154 4.52 -18.24 -5.83
C PRO A 154 3.36 -18.14 -4.82
N ILE A 155 2.57 -17.07 -4.94
CA ILE A 155 1.32 -16.89 -4.22
C ILE A 155 0.21 -16.98 -5.26
N THR A 156 -0.69 -17.91 -5.09
CA THR A 156 -1.71 -18.27 -6.09
C THR A 156 -3.08 -17.70 -5.77
N ARG A 157 -3.28 -17.20 -4.53
CA ARG A 157 -4.54 -16.65 -4.06
C ARG A 157 -4.33 -15.26 -3.48
N ILE A 158 -5.26 -14.35 -3.74
CA ILE A 158 -5.20 -12.97 -3.21
C ILE A 158 -5.29 -12.96 -1.68
N GLU A 159 -6.04 -13.89 -1.11
CA GLU A 159 -6.25 -14.03 0.33
C GLU A 159 -4.97 -14.42 1.08
N ASP A 160 -4.00 -15.03 0.38
CA ASP A 160 -2.72 -15.44 0.95
C ASP A 160 -1.65 -14.33 0.88
N LEU A 161 -2.00 -13.18 0.29
CA LEU A 161 -1.10 -12.03 0.21
C LEU A 161 -0.79 -11.50 1.61
N ARG A 162 0.50 -11.21 1.82
CA ARG A 162 1.02 -10.63 3.06
C ARG A 162 1.81 -9.35 2.74
N PRO A 163 1.80 -8.35 3.61
CA PRO A 163 2.65 -7.19 3.44
C PRO A 163 4.09 -7.58 3.11
N GLY A 164 4.68 -6.91 2.14
CA GLY A 164 5.98 -7.26 1.59
C GLY A 164 5.93 -8.15 0.35
N ASP A 165 4.84 -8.84 0.08
CA ASP A 165 4.73 -9.63 -1.14
C ASP A 165 4.82 -8.75 -2.39
N ARG A 166 5.49 -9.27 -3.41
CA ARG A 166 5.70 -8.60 -4.69
C ARG A 166 4.55 -8.93 -5.64
N LEU A 167 3.91 -7.90 -6.15
CA LEU A 167 2.80 -8.01 -7.09
C LEU A 167 3.30 -7.69 -8.50
N TYR A 168 2.80 -8.43 -9.50
CA TYR A 168 3.20 -8.28 -10.90
C TYR A 168 1.97 -8.17 -11.79
N PHE A 169 1.98 -7.14 -12.63
CA PHE A 169 0.86 -6.76 -13.45
C PHE A 169 1.24 -6.74 -14.94
N ALA A 170 0.28 -7.13 -15.79
CA ALA A 170 0.33 -6.99 -17.24
C ALA A 170 -0.70 -5.92 -17.67
N ILE A 171 -0.35 -4.65 -17.45
CA ILE A 171 -1.28 -3.51 -17.63
C ILE A 171 -1.51 -3.23 -19.11
N LYS A 172 -0.45 -3.31 -19.94
CA LYS A 172 -0.49 -2.92 -21.35
C LYS A 172 -0.72 -4.08 -22.31
N GLY A 173 -0.84 -5.30 -21.80
CA GLY A 173 -0.99 -6.47 -22.68
C GLY A 173 -0.84 -7.80 -21.95
N LYS A 174 -0.13 -8.75 -22.56
CA LYS A 174 0.06 -10.10 -22.00
C LYS A 174 1.33 -10.25 -21.16
N GLU A 175 2.31 -9.37 -21.35
CA GLU A 175 3.59 -9.42 -20.62
C GLU A 175 3.57 -8.59 -19.36
N ILE A 176 4.29 -9.05 -18.34
CA ILE A 176 4.48 -8.28 -17.10
C ILE A 176 5.27 -7.02 -17.39
N ASP A 177 4.63 -5.88 -17.21
CA ASP A 177 5.16 -4.54 -17.46
C ASP A 177 5.18 -3.65 -16.20
N HIS A 178 4.60 -4.13 -15.09
CA HIS A 178 4.52 -3.36 -13.86
C HIS A 178 4.63 -4.24 -12.61
N THR A 179 5.09 -3.63 -11.50
CA THR A 179 5.24 -4.31 -10.20
C THR A 179 5.07 -3.33 -9.05
N GLY A 180 4.72 -3.86 -7.88
CA GLY A 180 4.63 -3.14 -6.62
C GLY A 180 4.75 -4.09 -5.44
N LEU A 181 4.67 -3.53 -4.23
CA LEU A 181 4.74 -4.26 -2.96
C LEU A 181 3.39 -4.18 -2.26
N TYR A 182 2.83 -5.33 -1.95
CA TYR A 182 1.61 -5.42 -1.13
C TYR A 182 1.90 -4.90 0.28
N ILE A 183 1.01 -4.10 0.83
CA ILE A 183 1.18 -3.48 2.15
C ILE A 183 0.04 -3.80 3.13
N GLY A 184 -0.91 -4.66 2.71
CA GLY A 184 -2.06 -5.09 3.51
C GLY A 184 -3.37 -4.51 3.02
N ASP A 185 -4.49 -5.13 3.42
CA ASP A 185 -5.87 -4.66 3.21
C ASP A 185 -6.22 -4.29 1.74
N GLY A 186 -5.62 -5.01 0.80
CA GLY A 186 -5.79 -4.73 -0.63
C GLY A 186 -4.92 -3.60 -1.16
N TYR A 187 -4.17 -2.89 -0.32
CA TYR A 187 -3.28 -1.81 -0.73
C TYR A 187 -1.91 -2.32 -1.16
N PHE A 188 -1.31 -1.61 -2.10
CA PHE A 188 0.07 -1.84 -2.53
C PHE A 188 0.77 -0.53 -2.88
N ILE A 189 2.08 -0.48 -2.66
CA ILE A 189 2.93 0.67 -2.97
C ILE A 189 3.79 0.37 -4.19
N HIS A 190 3.86 1.32 -5.10
CA HIS A 190 4.59 1.17 -6.36
C HIS A 190 5.06 2.50 -6.92
N SER A 191 6.08 2.47 -7.77
CA SER A 191 6.46 3.63 -8.57
C SER A 191 5.73 3.59 -9.90
N VAL A 192 4.91 4.61 -10.19
CA VAL A 192 4.02 4.63 -11.34
C VAL A 192 4.18 5.91 -12.18
N ARG A 193 4.32 5.72 -13.51
CA ARG A 193 4.58 6.81 -14.45
C ARG A 193 3.43 7.81 -14.54
N SER A 194 2.19 7.33 -14.54
CA SER A 194 0.99 8.17 -14.71
C SER A 194 0.79 9.17 -13.58
N ARG A 195 1.33 8.91 -12.38
CA ARG A 195 1.32 9.83 -11.24
C ARG A 195 2.67 10.48 -10.98
N GLY A 196 3.68 10.17 -11.78
CA GLY A 196 5.00 10.78 -11.69
C GLY A 196 5.88 10.30 -10.55
N GLY A 197 5.51 9.24 -9.80
CA GLY A 197 6.32 8.80 -8.64
C GLY A 197 5.83 7.56 -7.93
N VAL A 198 6.30 7.43 -6.67
CA VAL A 198 5.92 6.35 -5.75
C VAL A 198 4.63 6.72 -5.04
N TYR A 199 3.61 5.87 -5.19
CA TYR A 199 2.26 6.04 -4.64
C TYR A 199 1.71 4.73 -4.09
N ILE A 200 0.59 4.83 -3.39
CA ILE A 200 -0.20 3.68 -2.96
C ILE A 200 -1.50 3.66 -3.75
N ASP A 201 -1.84 2.47 -4.24
CA ASP A 201 -3.11 2.18 -4.88
C ASP A 201 -3.75 0.93 -4.25
N HIS A 202 -5.01 0.69 -4.59
CA HIS A 202 -5.76 -0.46 -4.10
C HIS A 202 -6.01 -1.47 -5.21
N LEU A 203 -5.92 -2.76 -4.90
CA LEU A 203 -6.11 -3.86 -5.86
C LEU A 203 -7.53 -3.93 -6.43
N SER A 204 -8.54 -3.34 -5.76
CA SER A 204 -9.89 -3.25 -6.30
C SER A 204 -10.03 -2.29 -7.48
N HIS A 205 -9.04 -1.40 -7.70
CA HIS A 205 -9.06 -0.52 -8.86
C HIS A 205 -9.09 -1.36 -10.15
N PRO A 206 -10.00 -1.08 -11.11
CA PRO A 206 -10.23 -1.96 -12.27
C PRO A 206 -8.98 -2.29 -13.08
N THR A 207 -8.05 -1.35 -13.22
CA THR A 207 -6.78 -1.57 -13.91
C THR A 207 -5.95 -2.66 -13.24
N TYR A 208 -5.76 -2.57 -11.93
CA TYR A 208 -4.89 -3.51 -11.20
C TYR A 208 -5.56 -4.85 -10.98
N ARG A 209 -6.87 -4.85 -10.68
CA ARG A 209 -7.64 -6.09 -10.50
C ARG A 209 -7.60 -7.00 -11.73
N ARG A 210 -7.70 -6.41 -12.92
CA ARG A 210 -7.71 -7.16 -14.20
C ARG A 210 -6.32 -7.58 -14.68
N SER A 211 -5.29 -6.83 -14.28
CA SER A 211 -3.92 -7.02 -14.77
C SER A 211 -2.99 -7.74 -13.81
N LEU A 212 -3.42 -8.06 -12.58
CA LEU A 212 -2.62 -8.85 -11.65
C LEU A 212 -2.47 -10.28 -12.18
N VAL A 213 -1.25 -10.68 -12.53
CA VAL A 213 -0.97 -11.97 -13.16
C VAL A 213 -0.06 -12.87 -12.32
N ALA A 214 0.69 -12.32 -11.39
CA ALA A 214 1.53 -13.08 -10.47
C ALA A 214 1.77 -12.33 -9.15
N ALA A 215 2.03 -13.10 -8.10
CA ALA A 215 2.57 -12.60 -6.84
C ALA A 215 3.67 -13.53 -6.33
N ARG A 216 4.67 -12.98 -5.59
CA ARG A 216 5.84 -13.70 -5.07
C ARG A 216 6.19 -13.21 -3.65
N ARG A 217 6.65 -14.14 -2.84
CA ARG A 217 7.23 -13.89 -1.52
C ARG A 217 8.71 -14.10 -1.54
#